data_0c26367d4befb7207f49a5a6d266071b
#
_entry.id   0c26367d4befb7207f49a5a6d266071b
#
_cell.length_a   1.000
_cell.length_b   1.000
_cell.length_c   1.000
_cell.angle_alpha   90.00
_cell.angle_beta   90.00
_cell.angle_gamma   90.00
#
_symmetry.space_group_name_H-M   'P 1'
#
loop_
_entity.id
_entity.type
_entity.pdbx_description
1 polymer ?
#
loop_
_entity_poly.entity_id
_entity_poly.type
_entity_poly.pdbx_seq_one_letter_code
_entity_poly.pdbx_strand_id
1 'polypeptide(L)'
;MFIQRRHALRLIAACILFPVLGACAMLHGLRESPQVALADIQLAKAGLMESEFLLHLRVTNPNDVAFEVSALSCVLKLDGRPFARGLASSRTRVGPYDSALVPVSVYASVTDMAGALVRLMRAGVGGAAPARYELEGTVLLDVHGSRLKRPFVSRGQLSLDRLGERM
;
A
#
# COMPACT_ATOMS: atom_id res chain seq x y z
N MET A 1 -48.20 16.78 49.82
CA MET A 1 -48.35 16.21 48.48
C MET A 1 -47.40 16.83 47.46
N PHE A 2 -46.34 17.50 47.86
CA PHE A 2 -45.38 18.18 46.98
C PHE A 2 -43.97 17.56 46.96
N ILE A 3 -43.65 16.62 47.85
CA ILE A 3 -42.29 16.05 48.01
C ILE A 3 -42.03 14.91 47.02
N GLN A 4 -43.05 14.16 46.63
CA GLN A 4 -42.91 12.98 45.73
C GLN A 4 -42.60 13.35 44.26
N ARG A 5 -42.93 14.56 43.79
CA ARG A 5 -42.66 14.98 42.42
C ARG A 5 -41.17 15.30 42.15
N ARG A 6 -40.43 15.68 43.18
CA ARG A 6 -39.00 16.04 43.05
C ARG A 6 -38.08 14.82 42.89
N HIS A 7 -38.45 13.68 43.44
CA HIS A 7 -37.66 12.46 43.30
C HIS A 7 -37.90 11.75 41.95
N ALA A 8 -39.13 11.80 41.41
CA ALA A 8 -39.42 11.29 40.08
C ALA A 8 -38.69 12.01 38.97
N LEU A 9 -38.55 13.37 39.06
CA LEU A 9 -37.78 14.12 38.05
C LEU A 9 -36.27 13.84 38.11
N ARG A 10 -35.72 13.54 39.30
CA ARG A 10 -34.29 13.23 39.46
C ARG A 10 -33.94 11.81 38.94
N LEU A 11 -34.85 10.87 39.04
CA LEU A 11 -34.66 9.51 38.49
C LEU A 11 -34.76 9.46 36.96
N ILE A 12 -35.63 10.28 36.36
CA ILE A 12 -35.73 10.38 34.88
C ILE A 12 -34.50 11.07 34.28
N ALA A 13 -33.93 12.10 34.95
CA ALA A 13 -32.72 12.75 34.51
C ALA A 13 -31.46 11.84 34.58
N ALA A 14 -31.42 10.90 35.55
CA ALA A 14 -30.32 9.95 35.67
C ALA A 14 -30.35 8.83 34.60
N CYS A 15 -31.54 8.43 34.13
CA CYS A 15 -31.70 7.41 33.09
C CYS A 15 -31.36 7.92 31.68
N ILE A 16 -31.41 9.22 31.40
CA ILE A 16 -31.14 9.78 30.09
C ILE A 16 -29.61 10.01 29.87
N LEU A 17 -28.81 10.09 30.95
CA LEU A 17 -27.38 10.36 30.86
C LEU A 17 -26.53 9.09 30.61
N PHE A 18 -27.08 7.89 30.72
CA PHE A 18 -26.33 6.63 30.64
C PHE A 18 -26.09 6.05 29.23
N PRO A 19 -26.86 6.37 28.16
CA PRO A 19 -26.56 5.82 26.83
C PRO A 19 -25.51 6.61 26.02
N VAL A 20 -25.03 7.76 26.49
CA VAL A 20 -24.09 8.59 25.69
C VAL A 20 -22.64 8.12 25.79
N LEU A 21 -22.29 7.32 26.80
CA LEU A 21 -20.92 6.80 26.97
C LEU A 21 -20.61 5.53 26.13
N GLY A 22 -21.62 4.91 25.54
CA GLY A 22 -21.43 3.69 24.73
C GLY A 22 -21.15 3.92 23.24
N ALA A 23 -21.28 5.15 22.73
CA ALA A 23 -21.19 5.42 21.29
C ALA A 23 -19.74 5.64 20.77
N CYS A 24 -18.74 5.74 21.64
CA CYS A 24 -17.35 5.93 21.22
C CYS A 24 -16.59 4.65 20.87
N ALA A 25 -17.20 3.48 20.97
CA ALA A 25 -16.51 2.20 20.77
C ALA A 25 -16.48 1.70 19.31
N MET A 26 -17.08 2.40 18.35
CA MET A 26 -17.25 1.90 16.96
C MET A 26 -16.43 2.64 15.89
N LEU A 27 -15.48 3.46 16.25
CA LEU A 27 -14.53 4.06 15.28
C LEU A 27 -13.23 3.26 15.22
N HIS A 28 -13.33 1.93 15.09
CA HIS A 28 -12.17 1.08 14.80
C HIS A 28 -11.84 1.15 13.29
N GLY A 29 -11.50 2.33 12.81
CA GLY A 29 -10.84 2.51 11.53
C GLY A 29 -9.34 2.24 11.67
N LEU A 30 -8.64 2.10 10.56
CA LEU A 30 -7.18 1.99 10.56
C LEU A 30 -6.59 3.23 11.25
N ARG A 31 -5.86 3.03 12.34
CA ARG A 31 -5.16 4.09 13.09
C ARG A 31 -3.94 4.58 12.34
N GLU A 32 -3.25 3.64 11.69
CA GLU A 32 -2.04 3.90 10.93
C GLU A 32 -2.22 3.47 9.47
N SER A 33 -1.55 4.19 8.57
CA SER A 33 -1.53 3.80 7.16
C SER A 33 -0.72 2.53 6.96
N PRO A 34 -1.13 1.60 6.09
CA PRO A 34 -0.34 0.42 5.76
C PRO A 34 1.00 0.84 5.15
N GLN A 35 2.04 0.09 5.45
CA GLN A 35 3.35 0.27 4.86
C GLN A 35 3.46 -0.61 3.61
N VAL A 36 3.95 -0.03 2.51
CA VAL A 36 4.15 -0.76 1.25
C VAL A 36 5.62 -0.69 0.90
N ALA A 37 6.23 -1.85 0.64
CA ALA A 37 7.62 -1.95 0.23
C ALA A 37 7.76 -2.86 -0.99
N LEU A 38 8.70 -2.54 -1.88
CA LEU A 38 9.07 -3.43 -2.98
C LEU A 38 9.88 -4.60 -2.42
N ALA A 39 9.35 -5.81 -2.54
CA ALA A 39 10.01 -7.03 -2.10
C ALA A 39 10.78 -7.70 -3.23
N ASP A 40 10.23 -7.70 -4.46
CA ASP A 40 10.85 -8.34 -5.63
C ASP A 40 10.35 -7.68 -6.92
N ILE A 41 11.16 -7.79 -7.99
CA ILE A 41 10.82 -7.38 -9.35
C ILE A 41 11.32 -8.44 -10.33
N GLN A 42 10.45 -8.87 -11.24
CA GLN A 42 10.75 -9.90 -12.26
C GLN A 42 10.30 -9.40 -13.62
N LEU A 43 11.07 -9.70 -14.66
CA LEU A 43 10.62 -9.51 -16.04
C LEU A 43 9.65 -10.64 -16.38
N ALA A 44 8.37 -10.32 -16.54
CA ALA A 44 7.33 -11.31 -16.87
C ALA A 44 7.24 -11.54 -18.38
N LYS A 45 7.36 -10.46 -19.17
CA LYS A 45 7.29 -10.54 -20.63
C LYS A 45 8.12 -9.44 -21.27
N ALA A 46 9.01 -9.80 -22.17
CA ALA A 46 9.72 -8.85 -23.03
C ALA A 46 8.91 -8.62 -24.32
N GLY A 47 8.66 -7.35 -24.66
CA GLY A 47 7.95 -6.96 -25.88
C GLY A 47 8.72 -5.91 -26.68
N LEU A 48 8.39 -5.76 -27.97
CA LEU A 48 9.05 -4.82 -28.87
C LEU A 48 8.72 -3.35 -28.56
N MET A 49 7.55 -3.08 -28.03
CA MET A 49 7.10 -1.72 -27.71
C MET A 49 6.97 -1.49 -26.20
N GLU A 50 6.61 -2.52 -25.47
CA GLU A 50 6.38 -2.47 -24.04
C GLU A 50 6.78 -3.81 -23.42
N SER A 51 7.36 -3.77 -22.23
CA SER A 51 7.70 -4.96 -21.43
C SER A 51 6.89 -4.96 -20.15
N GLU A 52 6.46 -6.14 -19.73
CA GLU A 52 5.74 -6.37 -18.51
C GLU A 52 6.68 -6.85 -17.42
N PHE A 53 6.62 -6.21 -16.25
CA PHE A 53 7.30 -6.63 -15.04
C PHE A 53 6.29 -7.02 -13.99
N LEU A 54 6.57 -8.06 -13.24
CA LEU A 54 5.82 -8.46 -12.07
C LEU A 54 6.54 -7.94 -10.82
N LEU A 55 5.90 -7.01 -10.11
CA LEU A 55 6.35 -6.55 -8.81
C LEU A 55 5.67 -7.36 -7.71
N HIS A 56 6.42 -7.79 -6.72
CA HIS A 56 5.87 -8.30 -5.47
C HIS A 56 6.00 -7.21 -4.41
N LEU A 57 4.86 -6.63 -4.02
CA LEU A 57 4.81 -5.58 -3.02
C LEU A 57 4.44 -6.20 -1.67
N ARG A 58 5.28 -5.98 -0.67
CA ARG A 58 4.97 -6.33 0.71
C ARG A 58 4.10 -5.24 1.32
N VAL A 59 2.88 -5.59 1.66
CA VAL A 59 1.95 -4.71 2.39
C VAL A 59 1.90 -5.15 3.83
N THR A 60 2.33 -4.28 4.74
CA THR A 60 2.36 -4.52 6.19
C THR A 60 1.24 -3.74 6.85
N ASN A 61 0.52 -4.40 7.73
CA ASN A 61 -0.57 -3.84 8.52
C ASN A 61 -0.08 -3.53 9.95
N PRO A 62 0.12 -2.26 10.32
CA PRO A 62 0.50 -1.89 11.68
C PRO A 62 -0.68 -1.81 12.66
N ASN A 63 -1.88 -2.17 12.22
CA ASN A 63 -3.09 -2.05 13.02
C ASN A 63 -3.55 -3.39 13.62
N ASP A 64 -4.35 -3.29 14.67
CA ASP A 64 -5.02 -4.40 15.35
C ASP A 64 -6.24 -4.96 14.60
N VAL A 65 -6.59 -4.38 13.46
CA VAL A 65 -7.73 -4.75 12.62
C VAL A 65 -7.24 -5.24 11.27
N ALA A 66 -7.72 -6.40 10.82
CA ALA A 66 -7.43 -6.93 9.49
C ALA A 66 -8.07 -6.07 8.39
N PHE A 67 -7.43 -6.01 7.24
CA PHE A 67 -7.99 -5.42 6.02
C PHE A 67 -7.73 -6.31 4.80
N GLU A 68 -8.46 -6.05 3.73
CA GLU A 68 -8.24 -6.66 2.42
C GLU A 68 -7.74 -5.60 1.44
N VAL A 69 -6.64 -5.89 0.75
CA VAL A 69 -6.18 -5.08 -0.39
C VAL A 69 -7.04 -5.47 -1.58
N SER A 70 -7.91 -4.57 -2.04
CA SER A 70 -8.82 -4.83 -3.16
C SER A 70 -8.31 -4.29 -4.50
N ALA A 71 -7.49 -3.25 -4.47
CA ALA A 71 -6.78 -2.74 -5.65
C ALA A 71 -5.52 -1.99 -5.22
N LEU A 72 -4.54 -1.95 -6.12
CA LEU A 72 -3.31 -1.19 -5.93
C LEU A 72 -2.88 -0.62 -7.28
N SER A 73 -2.60 0.69 -7.32
CA SER A 73 -2.01 1.36 -8.47
C SER A 73 -0.67 1.95 -8.09
N CYS A 74 0.33 1.85 -8.98
CA CYS A 74 1.64 2.40 -8.70
C CYS A 74 2.37 2.89 -9.94
N VAL A 75 3.33 3.77 -9.71
CA VAL A 75 4.35 4.21 -10.65
C VAL A 75 5.70 3.91 -10.03
N LEU A 76 6.51 3.14 -10.73
CA LEU A 76 7.90 2.88 -10.37
C LEU A 76 8.77 3.91 -11.08
N LYS A 77 9.58 4.64 -10.32
CA LYS A 77 10.60 5.55 -10.80
C LYS A 77 11.98 4.95 -10.54
N LEU A 78 12.89 5.12 -11.46
CA LEU A 78 14.31 4.79 -11.33
C LEU A 78 15.13 6.07 -11.46
N ASP A 79 15.94 6.36 -10.44
CA ASP A 79 16.75 7.60 -10.34
C ASP A 79 15.92 8.87 -10.60
N GLY A 80 14.71 8.92 -10.01
CA GLY A 80 13.80 10.05 -10.07
C GLY A 80 12.98 10.17 -11.37
N ARG A 81 13.12 9.24 -12.33
CA ARG A 81 12.36 9.26 -13.60
C ARG A 81 11.35 8.11 -13.65
N PRO A 82 10.14 8.35 -14.16
CA PRO A 82 9.18 7.28 -14.39
C PRO A 82 9.79 6.17 -15.25
N PHE A 83 9.63 4.93 -14.82
CA PHE A 83 10.12 3.74 -15.53
C PHE A 83 8.97 2.82 -15.93
N ALA A 84 8.08 2.51 -15.00
CA ALA A 84 6.95 1.62 -15.25
C ALA A 84 5.73 2.06 -14.41
N ARG A 85 4.56 1.70 -14.89
CA ARG A 85 3.31 1.97 -14.19
C ARG A 85 2.38 0.78 -14.29
N GLY A 86 1.59 0.56 -13.25
CA GLY A 86 0.71 -0.60 -13.21
C GLY A 86 -0.43 -0.50 -12.24
N LEU A 87 -1.30 -1.48 -12.36
CA LEU A 87 -2.49 -1.66 -11.57
C LEU A 87 -2.65 -3.13 -11.24
N ALA A 88 -2.95 -3.45 -10.00
CA ALA A 88 -3.41 -4.76 -9.58
C ALA A 88 -4.84 -4.66 -9.04
N SER A 89 -5.64 -5.64 -9.38
CA SER A 89 -6.92 -5.93 -8.74
C SER A 89 -6.82 -7.35 -8.18
N SER A 90 -6.42 -7.49 -6.94
CA SER A 90 -6.39 -8.78 -6.27
C SER A 90 -6.90 -8.61 -4.85
N ARG A 91 -7.65 -9.61 -4.39
CA ARG A 91 -8.14 -9.63 -3.02
C ARG A 91 -7.11 -10.33 -2.14
N THR A 92 -6.27 -9.54 -1.49
CA THR A 92 -5.24 -10.06 -0.58
C THR A 92 -5.56 -9.61 0.83
N ARG A 93 -5.85 -10.56 1.72
CA ARG A 93 -6.11 -10.28 3.13
C ARG A 93 -4.81 -10.11 3.88
N VAL A 94 -4.73 -9.07 4.70
CA VAL A 94 -3.61 -8.79 5.61
C VAL A 94 -4.16 -8.78 7.03
N GLY A 95 -3.69 -9.71 7.85
CA GLY A 95 -4.09 -9.84 9.26
C GLY A 95 -3.63 -8.66 10.12
N PRO A 96 -4.10 -8.57 11.37
CA PRO A 96 -3.56 -7.61 12.34
C PRO A 96 -2.07 -7.85 12.56
N TYR A 97 -1.27 -6.78 12.55
CA TYR A 97 0.20 -6.81 12.76
C TYR A 97 0.95 -7.80 11.86
N ASP A 98 0.39 -8.08 10.67
CA ASP A 98 0.91 -9.05 9.72
C ASP A 98 1.28 -8.38 8.40
N SER A 99 1.86 -9.13 7.47
CA SER A 99 2.19 -8.67 6.12
C SER A 99 1.85 -9.71 5.06
N ALA A 100 1.46 -9.25 3.87
CA ALA A 100 1.23 -10.10 2.71
C ALA A 100 1.94 -9.57 1.48
N LEU A 101 2.23 -10.47 0.53
CA LEU A 101 2.76 -10.10 -0.78
C LEU A 101 1.60 -9.91 -1.77
N VAL A 102 1.58 -8.74 -2.40
CA VAL A 102 0.60 -8.38 -3.43
C VAL A 102 1.33 -8.34 -4.77
N PRO A 103 1.01 -9.23 -5.72
CA PRO A 103 1.58 -9.19 -7.06
C PRO A 103 0.94 -8.04 -7.87
N VAL A 104 1.76 -7.27 -8.57
CA VAL A 104 1.33 -6.13 -9.41
C VAL A 104 2.04 -6.19 -10.74
N SER A 105 1.29 -6.34 -11.84
CA SER A 105 1.85 -6.17 -13.18
C SER A 105 2.05 -4.69 -13.47
N VAL A 106 3.27 -4.33 -13.89
CA VAL A 106 3.63 -2.99 -14.33
C VAL A 106 4.22 -3.04 -15.73
N TYR A 107 3.97 -1.99 -16.49
CA TYR A 107 4.37 -1.90 -17.89
C TYR A 107 5.36 -0.76 -18.06
N ALA A 108 6.47 -1.06 -18.75
CA ALA A 108 7.50 -0.11 -19.11
C ALA A 108 7.62 -0.02 -20.64
N SER A 109 7.61 1.20 -21.16
CA SER A 109 7.84 1.43 -22.60
C SER A 109 9.30 1.18 -22.96
N VAL A 110 9.57 0.83 -24.21
CA VAL A 110 10.96 0.67 -24.72
C VAL A 110 11.78 1.93 -24.56
N THR A 111 11.16 3.10 -24.71
CA THR A 111 11.85 4.40 -24.51
C THR A 111 12.27 4.62 -23.07
N ASP A 112 11.45 4.24 -22.10
CA ASP A 112 11.76 4.34 -20.67
C ASP A 112 12.86 3.35 -20.29
N MET A 113 12.80 2.12 -20.84
CA MET A 113 13.83 1.10 -20.66
C MET A 113 15.19 1.52 -21.28
N ALA A 114 15.19 2.00 -22.53
CA ALA A 114 16.39 2.50 -23.18
C ALA A 114 17.00 3.67 -22.39
N GLY A 115 16.18 4.60 -21.94
CA GLY A 115 16.61 5.70 -21.09
C GLY A 115 17.21 5.25 -19.76
N ALA A 116 16.67 4.21 -19.14
CA ALA A 116 17.23 3.61 -17.93
C ALA A 116 18.58 2.94 -18.21
N LEU A 117 18.68 2.15 -19.30
CA LEU A 117 19.91 1.47 -19.70
C LEU A 117 21.05 2.46 -19.99
N VAL A 118 20.79 3.52 -20.75
CA VAL A 118 21.80 4.57 -21.05
C VAL A 118 22.32 5.22 -19.75
N ARG A 119 21.46 5.43 -18.76
CA ARG A 119 21.88 5.99 -17.46
C ARG A 119 22.76 5.03 -16.68
N LEU A 120 22.39 3.74 -16.65
CA LEU A 120 23.19 2.70 -16.01
C LEU A 120 24.57 2.58 -16.64
N MET A 121 24.65 2.64 -17.98
CA MET A 121 25.94 2.66 -18.69
C MET A 121 26.78 3.90 -18.36
N ARG A 122 26.16 5.08 -18.22
CA ARG A 122 26.86 6.32 -17.86
C ARG A 122 27.31 6.36 -16.40
N ALA A 123 26.62 5.67 -15.51
CA ALA A 123 26.99 5.57 -14.10
C ALA A 123 28.25 4.72 -13.86
N GLY A 124 28.77 4.06 -14.89
CA GLY A 124 30.03 3.32 -14.89
C GLY A 124 29.83 1.83 -15.03
N VAL A 125 30.28 1.30 -16.15
CA VAL A 125 30.45 -0.15 -16.39
C VAL A 125 31.67 -0.60 -15.59
N GLY A 126 31.51 -0.97 -14.34
CA GLY A 126 32.63 -1.44 -13.52
C GLY A 126 32.30 -1.69 -12.05
N GLY A 127 31.20 -1.21 -11.60
CA GLY A 127 30.65 -1.50 -10.28
C GLY A 127 29.18 -1.18 -10.35
N ALA A 128 28.35 -2.17 -10.24
CA ALA A 128 26.90 -2.01 -10.28
C ALA A 128 26.46 -1.11 -9.13
N ALA A 129 26.50 0.20 -9.35
CA ALA A 129 25.91 1.14 -8.42
C ALA A 129 24.42 0.82 -8.33
N PRO A 130 23.87 0.50 -7.14
CA PRO A 130 22.49 0.13 -7.00
C PRO A 130 21.60 1.28 -7.49
N ALA A 131 20.69 1.00 -8.42
CA ALA A 131 19.74 1.99 -8.90
C ALA A 131 18.78 2.38 -7.76
N ARG A 132 18.58 3.67 -7.53
CA ARG A 132 17.59 4.13 -6.56
C ARG A 132 16.21 4.02 -7.18
N TYR A 133 15.30 3.35 -6.45
CA TYR A 133 13.90 3.30 -6.84
C TYR A 133 13.03 4.15 -5.93
N GLU A 134 11.98 4.69 -6.51
CA GLU A 134 10.86 5.29 -5.80
C GLU A 134 9.58 4.69 -6.38
N LEU A 135 8.78 4.07 -5.53
CA LEU A 135 7.48 3.49 -5.86
C LEU A 135 6.40 4.34 -5.21
N GLU A 136 5.63 5.05 -6.01
CA GLU A 136 4.51 5.88 -5.57
C GLU A 136 3.21 5.25 -6.01
N GLY A 137 2.19 5.34 -5.17
CA GLY A 137 0.92 4.75 -5.54
C GLY A 137 -0.20 4.97 -4.56
N THR A 138 -1.26 4.24 -4.82
CA THR A 138 -2.45 4.22 -3.98
C THR A 138 -2.92 2.80 -3.79
N VAL A 139 -3.20 2.43 -2.56
CA VAL A 139 -3.83 1.17 -2.20
C VAL A 139 -5.28 1.41 -1.80
N LEU A 140 -6.18 0.58 -2.31
CA LEU A 140 -7.58 0.52 -1.93
C LEU A 140 -7.77 -0.64 -0.97
N LEU A 141 -8.16 -0.32 0.25
CA LEU A 141 -8.36 -1.25 1.34
C LEU A 141 -9.85 -1.43 1.59
N ASP A 142 -10.27 -2.65 1.91
CA ASP A 142 -11.57 -2.95 2.47
C ASP A 142 -11.39 -3.31 3.95
N VAL A 143 -12.06 -2.57 4.82
CA VAL A 143 -12.07 -2.79 6.26
C VAL A 143 -13.52 -2.94 6.69
N HIS A 144 -13.94 -4.16 7.01
CA HIS A 144 -15.32 -4.45 7.40
C HIS A 144 -16.37 -3.91 6.41
N GLY A 145 -16.11 -4.02 5.08
CA GLY A 145 -17.00 -3.50 4.04
C GLY A 145 -16.85 -2.01 3.74
N SER A 146 -16.02 -1.29 4.49
CA SER A 146 -15.71 0.13 4.22
C SER A 146 -14.47 0.24 3.36
N ARG A 147 -14.57 0.94 2.21
CA ARG A 147 -13.46 1.15 1.30
C ARG A 147 -12.66 2.38 1.66
N LEU A 148 -11.38 2.20 1.91
CA LEU A 148 -10.43 3.24 2.26
C LEU A 148 -9.33 3.34 1.22
N LYS A 149 -9.13 4.53 0.68
CA LYS A 149 -8.04 4.84 -0.25
C LYS A 149 -6.87 5.43 0.53
N ARG A 150 -5.67 4.84 0.39
CA ARG A 150 -4.46 5.30 1.06
C ARG A 150 -3.32 5.49 0.06
N PRO A 151 -2.70 6.68 -0.02
CA PRO A 151 -1.48 6.87 -0.78
C PRO A 151 -0.31 6.21 -0.06
N PHE A 152 0.70 5.80 -0.82
CA PHE A 152 1.96 5.30 -0.28
C PHE A 152 3.14 5.75 -1.13
N VAL A 153 4.31 5.82 -0.52
CA VAL A 153 5.60 6.03 -1.17
C VAL A 153 6.60 5.06 -0.53
N SER A 154 7.30 4.30 -1.37
CA SER A 154 8.37 3.40 -0.94
C SER A 154 9.64 3.75 -1.70
N ARG A 155 10.76 3.87 -0.99
CA ARG A 155 12.07 4.19 -1.56
C ARG A 155 13.10 3.16 -1.14
N GLY A 156 14.04 2.87 -2.04
CA GLY A 156 15.12 1.94 -1.76
C GLY A 156 16.12 1.87 -2.89
N GLN A 157 16.92 0.81 -2.86
CA GLN A 157 17.95 0.52 -3.87
C GLN A 157 17.68 -0.85 -4.49
N LEU A 158 17.78 -0.94 -5.81
CA LEU A 158 17.70 -2.18 -6.57
C LEU A 158 19.12 -2.60 -6.96
N SER A 159 19.54 -3.77 -6.49
CA SER A 159 20.75 -4.44 -6.98
C SER A 159 20.38 -5.19 -8.26
N LEU A 160 20.99 -4.80 -9.37
CA LEU A 160 20.70 -5.37 -10.70
C LEU A 160 21.26 -6.78 -10.87
N ASP A 161 22.18 -7.21 -10.02
CA ASP A 161 22.77 -8.55 -10.03
C ASP A 161 21.72 -9.66 -9.92
N ARG A 162 20.63 -9.40 -9.20
CA ARG A 162 19.54 -10.36 -9.03
C ARG A 162 18.60 -10.51 -10.24
N LEU A 163 18.63 -9.54 -11.16
CA LEU A 163 17.80 -9.59 -12.37
C LEU A 163 18.45 -10.48 -13.45
N GLY A 164 19.77 -10.67 -13.42
CA GLY A 164 20.51 -11.52 -14.37
C GLY A 164 20.57 -13.01 -14.01
N GLU A 165 20.39 -13.38 -12.75
CA GLU A 165 20.49 -14.79 -12.31
C GLU A 165 19.23 -15.62 -12.56
N ARG A 166 18.13 -15.02 -12.99
CA ARG A 166 16.83 -15.69 -13.18
C ARG A 166 16.31 -15.66 -14.63
N MET A 167 17.19 -15.37 -15.60
CA MET A 167 16.89 -15.51 -17.02
C MET A 167 17.36 -16.84 -17.59
#